data_5f031f8d5fd3076152adb702c17c4a81
#
_entry.id   5f031f8d5fd3076152adb702c17c4a81
#
_cell.length_a   1.000
_cell.length_b   1.000
_cell.length_c   1.000
_cell.angle_alpha   90.00
_cell.angle_beta   90.00
_cell.angle_gamma   90.00
#
_symmetry.space_group_name_H-M   'P 1'
#
loop_
_entity.id
_entity.type
_entity.pdbx_description
1 polymer ?
#
loop_
_entity_poly.entity_id
_entity_poly.type
_entity_poly.pdbx_seq_one_letter_code
_entity_poly.pdbx_strand_id
1 'polypeptide(L)'
;MRIGVFGGDTANRSLDHVIDYAKAAEASGFVCYSLPQIFALDAMGVLALVGREVPRIEFATGVVPTYSRHPLTMAQQALTVQAATGNRFTLGIGLSHQPVIEHMFGLSFEKPVRHMREYLSVLMPLLHDGKVGFQGEVISTAIEIGVAPRVAPDVLVAALGTQMLNVTGTLADGTITWMTGAQTLGNHIVPTITAAAEKAGRKAPRVVASLPIALTNDVDGLKEKAAAEFQVYGFLPSYRAMLDREGAAGPADVAILGDEATLEKGLSELRDVGVTEFHAATFGSREDRTRTRDFLTSQL
;
A
#
# COMPACT_ATOMS: atom_id res chain seq x y z
N MET A 1 -6.92 14.01 7.03
CA MET A 1 -6.34 12.72 6.59
C MET A 1 -7.48 11.72 6.49
N ARG A 2 -7.63 11.03 5.36
CA ARG A 2 -8.65 9.99 5.16
C ARG A 2 -8.26 8.73 5.91
N ILE A 3 -9.22 7.95 6.40
CA ILE A 3 -8.94 6.71 7.14
C ILE A 3 -9.58 5.52 6.42
N GLY A 4 -8.75 4.60 5.96
CA GLY A 4 -9.11 3.30 5.42
C GLY A 4 -8.70 2.16 6.35
N VAL A 5 -9.01 0.93 5.96
CA VAL A 5 -8.57 -0.27 6.67
C VAL A 5 -7.69 -1.15 5.80
N PHE A 6 -6.70 -1.77 6.44
CA PHE A 6 -5.85 -2.77 5.83
C PHE A 6 -6.43 -4.17 6.11
N GLY A 7 -6.77 -4.90 5.06
CA GLY A 7 -7.44 -6.20 5.15
C GLY A 7 -6.56 -7.34 5.69
N GLY A 8 -5.26 -7.10 5.76
CA GLY A 8 -4.28 -8.09 6.22
C GLY A 8 -4.10 -9.27 5.26
N ASP A 9 -3.27 -10.23 5.67
CA ASP A 9 -3.04 -11.44 4.90
C ASP A 9 -4.33 -12.27 4.77
N THR A 10 -4.55 -12.84 3.59
CA THR A 10 -5.69 -13.73 3.30
C THR A 10 -5.37 -15.21 3.54
N ALA A 11 -4.20 -15.53 4.10
CA ALA A 11 -3.84 -16.90 4.45
C ALA A 11 -4.91 -17.53 5.37
N ASN A 12 -5.37 -18.72 5.00
CA ASN A 12 -6.42 -19.46 5.70
C ASN A 12 -7.78 -18.72 5.81
N ARG A 13 -8.06 -17.74 4.94
CA ARG A 13 -9.35 -17.06 4.86
C ARG A 13 -10.08 -17.45 3.58
N SER A 14 -11.40 -17.65 3.68
CA SER A 14 -12.24 -17.81 2.51
C SER A 14 -12.50 -16.48 1.81
N LEU A 15 -12.89 -16.53 0.54
CA LEU A 15 -13.33 -15.36 -0.20
C LEU A 15 -14.51 -14.66 0.50
N ASP A 16 -15.47 -15.42 1.01
CA ASP A 16 -16.62 -14.88 1.74
C ASP A 16 -16.19 -14.09 2.97
N HIS A 17 -15.20 -14.58 3.71
CA HIS A 17 -14.64 -13.84 4.86
C HIS A 17 -14.07 -12.49 4.43
N VAL A 18 -13.40 -12.42 3.29
CA VAL A 18 -12.84 -11.15 2.76
C VAL A 18 -13.96 -10.20 2.33
N ILE A 19 -14.99 -10.72 1.68
CA ILE A 19 -16.19 -9.96 1.29
C ILE A 19 -16.91 -9.40 2.53
N ASP A 20 -17.14 -10.22 3.54
CA ASP A 20 -17.82 -9.81 4.77
C ASP A 20 -17.03 -8.74 5.54
N TYR A 21 -15.69 -8.86 5.55
CA TYR A 21 -14.84 -7.84 6.16
C TYR A 21 -14.92 -6.51 5.40
N ALA A 22 -14.93 -6.53 4.07
CA ALA A 22 -15.09 -5.33 3.25
C ALA A 22 -16.48 -4.69 3.42
N LYS A 23 -17.55 -5.51 3.50
CA LYS A 23 -18.91 -5.03 3.83
C LYS A 23 -18.95 -4.36 5.20
N ALA A 24 -18.32 -4.95 6.21
CA ALA A 24 -18.23 -4.37 7.55
C ALA A 24 -17.44 -3.06 7.55
N ALA A 25 -16.35 -2.97 6.80
CA ALA A 25 -15.57 -1.74 6.65
C ALA A 25 -16.39 -0.63 5.99
N GLU A 26 -17.12 -0.96 4.92
CA GLU A 26 -18.03 -0.01 4.27
C GLU A 26 -19.14 0.47 5.20
N ALA A 27 -19.76 -0.45 5.95
CA ALA A 27 -20.83 -0.12 6.90
C ALA A 27 -20.36 0.79 8.05
N SER A 28 -19.08 0.65 8.46
CA SER A 28 -18.43 1.50 9.45
C SER A 28 -18.00 2.86 8.89
N GLY A 29 -18.12 3.13 7.59
CA GLY A 29 -17.80 4.43 6.98
C GLY A 29 -16.34 4.62 6.56
N PHE A 30 -15.49 3.58 6.62
CA PHE A 30 -14.11 3.67 6.13
C PHE A 30 -14.07 4.02 4.65
N VAL A 31 -13.10 4.86 4.27
CA VAL A 31 -13.02 5.35 2.89
C VAL A 31 -12.42 4.33 1.92
N CYS A 32 -11.55 3.46 2.41
CA CYS A 32 -10.83 2.48 1.59
C CYS A 32 -10.63 1.15 2.31
N TYR A 33 -10.75 0.08 1.54
CA TYR A 33 -10.32 -1.27 1.93
C TYR A 33 -9.11 -1.66 1.09
N SER A 34 -7.95 -1.83 1.71
CA SER A 34 -6.72 -2.23 1.02
C SER A 34 -6.34 -3.68 1.32
N LEU A 35 -5.92 -4.41 0.28
CA LEU A 35 -5.56 -5.82 0.36
C LEU A 35 -4.14 -6.07 -0.15
N PRO A 36 -3.24 -6.70 0.65
CA PRO A 36 -1.90 -7.05 0.20
C PRO A 36 -1.91 -8.30 -0.68
N GLN A 37 -0.97 -8.37 -1.60
CA GLN A 37 -0.64 -9.59 -2.34
C GLN A 37 0.54 -10.27 -1.66
N ILE A 38 0.24 -11.31 -0.86
CA ILE A 38 1.26 -12.16 -0.25
C ILE A 38 1.25 -13.52 -0.96
N PHE A 39 1.10 -14.64 -0.28
CA PHE A 39 1.16 -15.98 -0.86
C PHE A 39 -0.17 -16.75 -0.79
N ALA A 40 -1.28 -16.04 -0.52
CA ALA A 40 -2.61 -16.63 -0.44
C ALA A 40 -3.47 -16.23 -1.66
N LEU A 41 -4.68 -15.73 -1.44
CA LEU A 41 -5.56 -15.32 -2.54
C LEU A 41 -4.96 -14.18 -3.36
N ASP A 42 -5.15 -14.21 -4.68
CA ASP A 42 -4.73 -13.12 -5.58
C ASP A 42 -5.52 -11.85 -5.29
N ALA A 43 -4.83 -10.79 -4.85
CA ALA A 43 -5.48 -9.57 -4.40
C ALA A 43 -6.29 -8.88 -5.50
N MET A 44 -5.81 -8.87 -6.74
CA MET A 44 -6.50 -8.24 -7.87
C MET A 44 -7.78 -9.00 -8.22
N GLY A 45 -7.70 -10.34 -8.28
CA GLY A 45 -8.86 -11.21 -8.50
C GLY A 45 -9.91 -11.06 -7.40
N VAL A 46 -9.47 -11.08 -6.14
CA VAL A 46 -10.35 -10.89 -4.97
C VAL A 46 -11.03 -9.53 -5.02
N LEU A 47 -10.29 -8.44 -5.22
CA LEU A 47 -10.87 -7.09 -5.25
C LEU A 47 -11.85 -6.87 -6.41
N ALA A 48 -11.66 -7.55 -7.55
CA ALA A 48 -12.66 -7.52 -8.62
C ALA A 48 -14.00 -8.14 -8.19
N LEU A 49 -13.97 -9.24 -7.45
CA LEU A 49 -15.17 -9.90 -6.93
C LEU A 49 -15.80 -9.09 -5.79
N VAL A 50 -15.01 -8.70 -4.79
CA VAL A 50 -15.47 -7.88 -3.66
C VAL A 50 -16.11 -6.58 -4.13
N GLY A 51 -15.50 -5.90 -5.10
CA GLY A 51 -16.00 -4.63 -5.63
C GLY A 51 -17.34 -4.71 -6.36
N ARG A 52 -17.75 -5.91 -6.80
CA ARG A 52 -19.09 -6.14 -7.34
C ARG A 52 -20.16 -6.26 -6.25
N GLU A 53 -19.77 -6.71 -5.06
CA GLU A 53 -20.70 -6.90 -3.93
C GLU A 53 -20.73 -5.72 -2.96
N VAL A 54 -19.66 -4.93 -2.90
CA VAL A 54 -19.51 -3.81 -1.95
C VAL A 54 -19.46 -2.51 -2.75
N PRO A 55 -20.57 -1.73 -2.80
CA PRO A 55 -20.79 -0.75 -3.86
C PRO A 55 -20.20 0.64 -3.62
N ARG A 56 -19.78 1.02 -2.41
CA ARG A 56 -19.42 2.41 -2.08
C ARG A 56 -17.96 2.62 -1.70
N ILE A 57 -17.38 1.73 -0.89
CA ILE A 57 -15.99 1.86 -0.41
C ILE A 57 -15.00 1.80 -1.57
N GLU A 58 -13.92 2.57 -1.47
CA GLU A 58 -12.80 2.47 -2.38
C GLU A 58 -11.95 1.24 -2.08
N PHE A 59 -11.24 0.74 -3.08
CA PHE A 59 -10.37 -0.42 -2.97
C PHE A 59 -8.94 -0.07 -3.36
N ALA A 60 -7.97 -0.70 -2.68
CA ALA A 60 -6.58 -0.57 -3.06
C ALA A 60 -5.83 -1.90 -2.93
N THR A 61 -4.82 -2.12 -3.75
CA THR A 61 -3.81 -3.13 -3.42
C THR A 61 -2.71 -2.52 -2.55
N GLY A 62 -2.31 -3.20 -1.52
CA GLY A 62 -1.29 -2.71 -0.60
C GLY A 62 -0.18 -3.72 -0.27
N VAL A 63 0.61 -4.20 -1.27
CA VAL A 63 0.74 -3.90 -2.69
C VAL A 63 0.89 -5.17 -3.53
N VAL A 64 0.79 -5.06 -4.87
CA VAL A 64 1.05 -6.17 -5.78
C VAL A 64 2.51 -6.13 -6.27
N PRO A 65 3.27 -7.25 -6.23
CA PRO A 65 4.63 -7.32 -6.73
C PRO A 65 4.73 -7.14 -8.25
N THR A 66 5.72 -6.34 -8.70
CA THR A 66 5.93 -6.05 -10.13
C THR A 66 6.70 -7.13 -10.86
N TYR A 67 7.66 -7.82 -10.22
CA TYR A 67 8.54 -8.80 -10.86
C TYR A 67 7.80 -10.00 -11.43
N SER A 68 6.75 -10.47 -10.77
CA SER A 68 5.95 -11.62 -11.21
C SER A 68 4.89 -11.27 -12.27
N ARG A 69 4.74 -10.00 -12.63
CA ARG A 69 3.72 -9.54 -13.60
C ARG A 69 4.32 -8.54 -14.58
N HIS A 70 4.29 -8.85 -15.86
CA HIS A 70 4.63 -7.87 -16.89
C HIS A 70 3.70 -6.65 -16.80
N PRO A 71 4.17 -5.39 -17.03
CA PRO A 71 3.33 -4.20 -16.93
C PRO A 71 2.10 -4.23 -17.85
N LEU A 72 2.15 -4.93 -18.98
CA LEU A 72 0.97 -5.19 -19.81
C LEU A 72 -0.11 -5.96 -19.05
N THR A 73 0.25 -7.10 -18.44
CA THR A 73 -0.68 -7.92 -17.65
C THR A 73 -1.22 -7.13 -16.46
N MET A 74 -0.36 -6.36 -15.79
CA MET A 74 -0.75 -5.49 -14.69
C MET A 74 -1.78 -4.44 -15.14
N ALA A 75 -1.57 -3.79 -16.30
CA ALA A 75 -2.51 -2.82 -16.85
C ALA A 75 -3.87 -3.45 -17.14
N GLN A 76 -3.90 -4.63 -17.80
CA GLN A 76 -5.15 -5.34 -18.08
C GLN A 76 -5.89 -5.73 -16.80
N GLN A 77 -5.18 -6.28 -15.81
CA GLN A 77 -5.78 -6.63 -14.51
C GLN A 77 -6.30 -5.40 -13.78
N ALA A 78 -5.50 -4.32 -13.69
CA ALA A 78 -5.89 -3.09 -13.02
C ALA A 78 -7.14 -2.45 -13.64
N LEU A 79 -7.22 -2.37 -14.98
CA LEU A 79 -8.39 -1.87 -15.68
C LEU A 79 -9.62 -2.76 -15.50
N THR A 80 -9.42 -4.08 -15.39
CA THR A 80 -10.51 -5.03 -15.09
C THR A 80 -11.05 -4.81 -13.68
N VAL A 81 -10.17 -4.67 -12.66
CA VAL A 81 -10.58 -4.35 -11.28
C VAL A 81 -11.26 -2.99 -11.21
N GLN A 82 -10.71 -1.99 -11.90
CA GLN A 82 -11.28 -0.63 -11.97
C GLN A 82 -12.71 -0.65 -12.53
N ALA A 83 -12.93 -1.40 -13.61
CA ALA A 83 -14.27 -1.59 -14.18
C ALA A 83 -15.20 -2.36 -13.22
N ALA A 84 -14.72 -3.44 -12.60
CA ALA A 84 -15.50 -4.27 -11.68
C ALA A 84 -15.92 -3.48 -10.42
N THR A 85 -15.07 -2.58 -9.93
CA THR A 85 -15.33 -1.73 -8.75
C THR A 85 -16.08 -0.43 -9.08
N GLY A 86 -16.46 -0.20 -10.34
CA GLY A 86 -17.11 1.06 -10.76
C GLY A 86 -16.21 2.29 -10.57
N ASN A 87 -14.95 2.18 -10.95
CA ASN A 87 -13.91 3.22 -10.88
C ASN A 87 -13.51 3.64 -9.45
N ARG A 88 -13.54 2.71 -8.49
CA ARG A 88 -13.19 2.91 -7.08
C ARG A 88 -11.90 2.16 -6.69
N PHE A 89 -11.01 1.92 -7.63
CA PHE A 89 -9.79 1.16 -7.41
C PHE A 89 -8.54 2.03 -7.47
N THR A 90 -7.60 1.82 -6.56
CA THR A 90 -6.23 2.34 -6.55
C THR A 90 -5.26 1.18 -6.68
N LEU A 91 -4.37 1.23 -7.66
CA LEU A 91 -3.35 0.21 -7.86
C LEU A 91 -2.09 0.52 -7.04
N GLY A 92 -1.91 -0.19 -5.94
CA GLY A 92 -0.64 -0.18 -5.20
C GLY A 92 0.30 -1.28 -5.72
N ILE A 93 1.49 -0.90 -6.15
CA ILE A 93 2.53 -1.81 -6.63
C ILE A 93 3.83 -1.69 -5.83
N GLY A 94 4.64 -2.73 -5.83
CA GLY A 94 5.92 -2.73 -5.15
C GLY A 94 6.90 -3.75 -5.73
N LEU A 95 8.15 -3.67 -5.28
CA LEU A 95 9.21 -4.58 -5.73
C LEU A 95 9.19 -5.94 -5.03
N SER A 96 8.43 -6.08 -3.93
CA SER A 96 8.67 -7.14 -2.97
C SER A 96 10.08 -7.06 -2.37
N HIS A 97 10.69 -8.17 -1.99
CA HIS A 97 11.99 -8.22 -1.33
C HIS A 97 12.93 -9.13 -2.08
N GLN A 98 14.23 -8.79 -2.10
CA GLN A 98 15.24 -9.57 -2.82
C GLN A 98 15.17 -11.08 -2.49
N PRO A 99 15.10 -11.53 -1.23
CA PRO A 99 15.00 -12.96 -0.95
C PRO A 99 13.75 -13.64 -1.54
N VAL A 100 12.64 -12.92 -1.60
CA VAL A 100 11.40 -13.44 -2.21
C VAL A 100 11.55 -13.55 -3.72
N ILE A 101 12.07 -12.51 -4.37
CA ILE A 101 12.20 -12.48 -5.83
C ILE A 101 13.24 -13.48 -6.30
N GLU A 102 14.40 -13.57 -5.64
CA GLU A 102 15.49 -14.45 -6.08
C GLU A 102 15.28 -15.91 -5.66
N HIS A 103 14.87 -16.17 -4.41
CA HIS A 103 14.79 -17.54 -3.91
C HIS A 103 13.42 -18.21 -4.11
N MET A 104 12.31 -17.44 -4.05
CA MET A 104 10.98 -18.01 -4.22
C MET A 104 10.49 -17.96 -5.66
N PHE A 105 10.77 -16.85 -6.40
CA PHE A 105 10.33 -16.71 -7.77
C PHE A 105 11.41 -17.10 -8.80
N GLY A 106 12.69 -17.21 -8.40
CA GLY A 106 13.80 -17.51 -9.31
C GLY A 106 14.08 -16.40 -10.31
N LEU A 107 13.76 -15.16 -9.98
CA LEU A 107 13.94 -13.99 -10.81
C LEU A 107 15.08 -13.11 -10.30
N SER A 108 15.75 -12.34 -11.17
CA SER A 108 16.79 -11.40 -10.76
C SER A 108 16.19 -10.16 -10.10
N PHE A 109 16.78 -9.72 -8.97
CA PHE A 109 16.43 -8.46 -8.28
C PHE A 109 17.42 -7.33 -8.62
N GLU A 110 18.19 -7.47 -9.68
CA GLU A 110 19.16 -6.46 -10.10
C GLU A 110 18.49 -5.15 -10.55
N LYS A 111 19.15 -4.02 -10.27
CA LYS A 111 18.75 -2.67 -10.70
C LYS A 111 17.28 -2.31 -10.37
N PRO A 112 16.80 -2.51 -9.12
CA PRO A 112 15.38 -2.37 -8.77
C PRO A 112 14.78 -0.99 -9.07
N VAL A 113 15.55 0.08 -8.94
CA VAL A 113 15.09 1.44 -9.28
C VAL A 113 14.89 1.60 -10.80
N ARG A 114 15.77 1.01 -11.60
CA ARG A 114 15.61 0.99 -13.07
C ARG A 114 14.40 0.16 -13.46
N HIS A 115 14.26 -1.04 -12.89
CA HIS A 115 13.08 -1.88 -13.11
C HIS A 115 11.79 -1.09 -12.85
N MET A 116 11.65 -0.43 -11.71
CA MET A 116 10.44 0.34 -11.40
C MET A 116 10.24 1.52 -12.37
N ARG A 117 11.30 2.22 -12.74
CA ARG A 117 11.22 3.32 -13.71
C ARG A 117 10.70 2.84 -15.06
N GLU A 118 11.28 1.78 -15.61
CA GLU A 118 10.86 1.23 -16.90
C GLU A 118 9.48 0.61 -16.82
N TYR A 119 9.16 -0.04 -15.68
CA TYR A 119 7.83 -0.58 -15.41
C TYR A 119 6.74 0.49 -15.46
N LEU A 120 6.93 1.61 -14.77
CA LEU A 120 6.01 2.74 -14.79
C LEU A 120 5.97 3.42 -16.16
N SER A 121 7.09 3.52 -16.88
CA SER A 121 7.14 4.07 -18.23
C SER A 121 6.32 3.27 -19.24
N VAL A 122 6.04 2.00 -18.95
CA VAL A 122 5.14 1.14 -19.73
C VAL A 122 3.73 1.14 -19.15
N LEU A 123 3.60 0.97 -17.83
CA LEU A 123 2.31 0.82 -17.16
C LEU A 123 1.42 2.07 -17.31
N MET A 124 1.97 3.26 -17.05
CA MET A 124 1.18 4.49 -17.02
C MET A 124 0.56 4.81 -18.40
N PRO A 125 1.31 4.78 -19.53
CA PRO A 125 0.68 4.96 -20.85
C PRO A 125 -0.36 3.88 -21.18
N LEU A 126 -0.15 2.62 -20.77
CA LEU A 126 -1.15 1.57 -20.99
C LEU A 126 -2.45 1.83 -20.22
N LEU A 127 -2.37 2.35 -18.99
CA LEU A 127 -3.56 2.69 -18.19
C LEU A 127 -4.32 3.89 -18.78
N HIS A 128 -3.61 4.94 -19.20
CA HIS A 128 -4.23 6.19 -19.65
C HIS A 128 -4.58 6.15 -21.14
N ASP A 129 -3.63 5.78 -21.99
CA ASP A 129 -3.76 5.88 -23.46
C ASP A 129 -4.12 4.53 -24.09
N GLY A 130 -3.90 3.43 -23.37
CA GLY A 130 -4.10 2.05 -23.84
C GLY A 130 -3.04 1.56 -24.81
N LYS A 131 -2.00 2.34 -25.06
CA LYS A 131 -0.92 1.96 -25.97
C LYS A 131 0.41 2.47 -25.46
N VAL A 132 1.47 1.76 -25.82
CA VAL A 132 2.84 2.14 -25.49
C VAL A 132 3.82 1.59 -26.54
N GLY A 133 4.87 2.34 -26.83
CA GLY A 133 6.08 1.89 -27.49
C GLY A 133 7.26 2.31 -26.61
N PHE A 134 7.92 1.34 -25.99
CA PHE A 134 9.00 1.58 -25.05
C PHE A 134 10.16 0.60 -25.30
N GLN A 135 11.38 1.13 -25.33
CA GLN A 135 12.62 0.38 -25.46
C GLN A 135 13.53 0.70 -24.28
N GLY A 136 13.61 -0.21 -23.32
CA GLY A 136 14.45 -0.10 -22.14
C GLY A 136 15.54 -1.17 -22.08
N GLU A 137 16.29 -1.19 -20.99
CA GLU A 137 17.29 -2.23 -20.72
C GLU A 137 16.66 -3.48 -20.06
N VAL A 138 15.60 -3.30 -19.28
CA VAL A 138 14.92 -4.37 -18.53
C VAL A 138 13.61 -4.74 -19.19
N ILE A 139 12.88 -3.74 -19.71
CA ILE A 139 11.57 -3.92 -20.32
C ILE A 139 11.58 -3.29 -21.71
N SER A 140 11.13 -4.03 -22.72
CA SER A 140 10.91 -3.51 -24.07
C SER A 140 9.58 -4.07 -24.58
N THR A 141 8.71 -3.17 -25.06
CA THR A 141 7.38 -3.55 -25.57
C THR A 141 6.81 -2.50 -26.51
N ALA A 142 6.02 -2.94 -27.47
CA ALA A 142 5.21 -2.09 -28.33
C ALA A 142 3.83 -2.76 -28.48
N ILE A 143 2.80 -2.19 -27.87
CA ILE A 143 1.48 -2.83 -27.84
C ILE A 143 0.37 -1.80 -27.62
N GLU A 144 -0.83 -2.18 -28.07
CA GLU A 144 -2.09 -1.54 -27.76
C GLU A 144 -3.05 -2.52 -27.12
N ILE A 145 -3.78 -2.12 -26.08
CA ILE A 145 -4.76 -2.94 -25.34
C ILE A 145 -6.19 -2.45 -25.62
N GLY A 146 -7.08 -3.40 -25.91
CA GLY A 146 -8.47 -3.15 -26.29
C GLY A 146 -9.44 -3.03 -25.10
N VAL A 147 -9.03 -2.42 -23.97
CA VAL A 147 -9.94 -2.20 -22.83
C VAL A 147 -10.61 -0.84 -22.97
N ALA A 148 -11.94 -0.81 -23.04
CA ALA A 148 -12.74 0.41 -23.17
C ALA A 148 -14.07 0.28 -22.37
N PRO A 149 -14.66 1.38 -21.81
CA PRO A 149 -14.00 2.67 -21.64
C PRO A 149 -12.87 2.61 -20.62
N ARG A 150 -11.88 3.48 -20.74
CA ARG A 150 -10.77 3.53 -19.80
C ARG A 150 -10.93 4.69 -18.82
N VAL A 151 -10.99 4.34 -17.55
CA VAL A 151 -10.75 5.27 -16.44
C VAL A 151 -9.56 4.69 -15.70
N ALA A 152 -8.40 5.32 -15.84
CA ALA A 152 -7.18 4.85 -15.22
C ALA A 152 -7.32 4.90 -13.69
N PRO A 153 -6.97 3.83 -12.96
CA PRO A 153 -6.82 3.91 -11.51
C PRO A 153 -5.59 4.75 -11.16
N ASP A 154 -5.61 5.42 -10.00
CA ASP A 154 -4.38 5.97 -9.42
C ASP A 154 -3.37 4.85 -9.18
N VAL A 155 -2.08 5.14 -9.38
CA VAL A 155 -0.98 4.20 -9.13
C VAL A 155 -0.13 4.69 -7.97
N LEU A 156 -0.06 3.89 -6.91
CA LEU A 156 0.82 4.11 -5.76
C LEU A 156 1.96 3.10 -5.76
N VAL A 157 3.15 3.56 -5.42
CA VAL A 157 4.33 2.69 -5.34
C VAL A 157 4.78 2.54 -3.89
N ALA A 158 5.08 1.31 -3.45
CA ALA A 158 5.74 1.08 -2.17
C ALA A 158 7.20 1.57 -2.26
N ALA A 159 7.42 2.84 -1.91
CA ALA A 159 8.70 3.52 -2.05
C ALA A 159 9.19 4.05 -0.70
N LEU A 160 10.41 3.65 -0.30
CA LEU A 160 11.04 4.07 0.96
C LEU A 160 12.34 4.85 0.72
N GLY A 161 13.22 4.34 -0.14
CA GLY A 161 14.51 4.98 -0.42
C GLY A 161 14.39 6.19 -1.36
N THR A 162 15.30 7.16 -1.22
CA THR A 162 15.31 8.43 -1.97
C THR A 162 15.17 8.24 -3.49
N GLN A 163 15.90 7.30 -4.09
CA GLN A 163 15.85 7.08 -5.53
C GLN A 163 14.48 6.54 -5.98
N MET A 164 13.90 5.64 -5.20
CA MET A 164 12.56 5.09 -5.48
C MET A 164 11.48 6.16 -5.31
N LEU A 165 11.56 6.98 -4.25
CA LEU A 165 10.66 8.13 -4.05
C LEU A 165 10.73 9.14 -5.19
N ASN A 166 11.94 9.41 -5.72
CA ASN A 166 12.10 10.28 -6.89
C ASN A 166 11.44 9.68 -8.14
N VAL A 167 11.61 8.38 -8.40
CA VAL A 167 10.91 7.71 -9.51
C VAL A 167 9.40 7.78 -9.33
N THR A 168 8.93 7.51 -8.12
CA THR A 168 7.51 7.51 -7.75
C THR A 168 6.88 8.90 -7.95
N GLY A 169 7.47 9.96 -7.37
CA GLY A 169 6.96 11.32 -7.53
C GLY A 169 6.96 11.80 -8.98
N THR A 170 7.94 11.33 -9.79
CA THR A 170 8.03 11.70 -11.21
C THR A 170 6.98 10.98 -12.07
N LEU A 171 6.65 9.72 -11.81
CA LEU A 171 5.93 8.86 -12.75
C LEU A 171 4.59 8.32 -12.23
N ALA A 172 4.37 8.28 -10.90
CA ALA A 172 3.19 7.70 -10.27
C ALA A 172 2.38 8.75 -9.48
N ASP A 173 1.22 8.37 -8.96
CA ASP A 173 0.29 9.30 -8.29
C ASP A 173 0.54 9.42 -6.79
N GLY A 174 1.45 8.60 -6.24
CA GLY A 174 1.82 8.66 -4.84
C GLY A 174 2.55 7.43 -4.34
N THR A 175 2.72 7.37 -3.03
CA THR A 175 3.36 6.23 -2.34
C THR A 175 2.43 5.62 -1.31
N ILE A 176 2.64 4.32 -1.06
CA ILE A 176 2.03 3.60 0.07
C ILE A 176 3.16 2.97 0.89
N THR A 177 3.17 3.26 2.20
CA THR A 177 4.19 2.78 3.11
C THR A 177 3.64 1.79 4.12
N TRP A 178 4.49 0.87 4.55
CA TRP A 178 4.25 -0.03 5.66
C TRP A 178 5.36 0.11 6.69
N MET A 179 5.06 0.03 7.98
CA MET A 179 6.05 0.08 9.07
C MET A 179 7.01 1.29 9.01
N THR A 180 6.47 2.46 8.66
CA THR A 180 7.24 3.71 8.61
C THR A 180 6.59 4.73 9.55
N GLY A 181 7.30 5.15 10.59
CA GLY A 181 6.78 6.06 11.61
C GLY A 181 6.69 7.51 11.16
N ALA A 182 6.04 8.34 11.98
CA ALA A 182 5.70 9.72 11.64
C ALA A 182 6.94 10.61 11.40
N GLN A 183 8.03 10.42 12.14
CA GLN A 183 9.26 11.20 11.92
C GLN A 183 9.85 10.92 10.54
N THR A 184 9.94 9.65 10.16
CA THR A 184 10.47 9.24 8.85
C THR A 184 9.57 9.71 7.72
N LEU A 185 8.24 9.60 7.90
CA LEU A 185 7.27 10.12 6.94
C LEU A 185 7.46 11.63 6.74
N GLY A 186 7.53 12.42 7.81
CA GLY A 186 7.66 13.87 7.75
C GLY A 186 9.03 14.38 7.30
N ASN A 187 10.11 13.74 7.73
CA ASN A 187 11.47 14.23 7.46
C ASN A 187 12.09 13.64 6.18
N HIS A 188 11.51 12.56 5.63
CA HIS A 188 12.10 11.88 4.48
C HIS A 188 11.09 11.57 3.37
N ILE A 189 10.00 10.83 3.65
CA ILE A 189 9.08 10.35 2.62
C ILE A 189 8.34 11.51 1.94
N VAL A 190 7.58 12.28 2.72
CA VAL A 190 6.74 13.37 2.21
C VAL A 190 7.55 14.41 1.45
N PRO A 191 8.63 15.00 2.03
CA PRO A 191 9.36 16.04 1.32
C PRO A 191 10.05 15.52 0.06
N THR A 192 10.57 14.28 0.07
CA THR A 192 11.28 13.72 -1.09
C THR A 192 10.34 13.47 -2.27
N ILE A 193 9.18 12.83 -2.02
CA ILE A 193 8.24 12.52 -3.09
C ILE A 193 7.56 13.80 -3.62
N THR A 194 7.26 14.76 -2.74
CA THR A 194 6.64 16.04 -3.12
C THR A 194 7.57 16.85 -4.00
N ALA A 195 8.83 17.01 -3.61
CA ALA A 195 9.83 17.72 -4.44
C ALA A 195 10.03 17.06 -5.81
N ALA A 196 9.96 15.72 -5.89
CA ALA A 196 10.07 15.01 -7.16
C ALA A 196 8.83 15.23 -8.05
N ALA A 197 7.63 15.23 -7.47
CA ALA A 197 6.39 15.51 -8.19
C ALA A 197 6.33 16.96 -8.69
N GLU A 198 6.68 17.92 -7.86
CA GLU A 198 6.76 19.35 -8.23
C GLU A 198 7.75 19.58 -9.37
N LYS A 199 8.94 19.01 -9.28
CA LYS A 199 9.96 19.09 -10.34
C LYS A 199 9.47 18.51 -11.68
N ALA A 200 8.61 17.49 -11.62
CA ALA A 200 8.00 16.86 -12.80
C ALA A 200 6.72 17.56 -13.27
N GLY A 201 6.30 18.67 -12.64
CA GLY A 201 5.06 19.37 -12.96
C GLY A 201 3.79 18.57 -12.66
N ARG A 202 3.86 17.60 -11.73
CA ARG A 202 2.74 16.75 -11.33
C ARG A 202 1.97 17.34 -10.15
N LYS A 203 0.76 16.85 -9.94
CA LYS A 203 -0.04 17.16 -8.73
C LYS A 203 0.68 16.69 -7.47
N ALA A 204 0.32 17.26 -6.32
CA ALA A 204 0.75 16.79 -5.02
C ALA A 204 0.48 15.28 -4.89
N PRO A 205 1.48 14.48 -4.51
CA PRO A 205 1.36 13.02 -4.46
C PRO A 205 0.47 12.59 -3.29
N ARG A 206 -0.28 11.50 -3.47
CA ARG A 206 -0.91 10.80 -2.35
C ARG A 206 0.18 10.13 -1.51
N VAL A 207 0.11 10.28 -0.19
CA VAL A 207 0.97 9.58 0.76
C VAL A 207 0.09 8.76 1.67
N VAL A 208 0.07 7.46 1.44
CA VAL A 208 -0.68 6.49 2.23
C VAL A 208 0.26 5.83 3.23
N ALA A 209 -0.06 5.90 4.52
CA ALA A 209 0.66 5.20 5.56
C ALA A 209 -0.17 4.03 6.09
N SER A 210 0.47 2.88 6.32
CA SER A 210 -0.14 1.73 6.99
C SER A 210 0.73 1.33 8.17
N LEU A 211 0.12 1.23 9.35
CA LEU A 211 0.77 0.81 10.59
C LEU A 211 -0.16 -0.10 11.39
N PRO A 212 0.38 -1.02 12.20
CA PRO A 212 -0.40 -1.69 13.23
C PRO A 212 -0.94 -0.67 14.22
N ILE A 213 -2.22 -0.78 14.54
CA ILE A 213 -2.90 0.10 15.50
C ILE A 213 -3.83 -0.71 16.39
N ALA A 214 -3.81 -0.44 17.70
CA ALA A 214 -4.70 -1.11 18.64
C ALA A 214 -5.05 -0.24 19.85
N LEU A 215 -6.35 -0.09 20.10
CA LEU A 215 -6.89 0.40 21.36
C LEU A 215 -6.85 -0.77 22.36
N THR A 216 -5.95 -0.69 23.32
CA THR A 216 -5.66 -1.79 24.25
C THR A 216 -5.29 -1.30 25.64
N ASN A 217 -5.54 -2.13 26.64
CA ASN A 217 -5.04 -1.95 28.00
C ASN A 217 -3.75 -2.76 28.27
N ASP A 218 -3.36 -3.65 27.33
CA ASP A 218 -2.15 -4.48 27.40
C ASP A 218 -1.15 -4.01 26.32
N VAL A 219 -0.56 -2.86 26.55
CA VAL A 219 0.41 -2.26 25.61
C VAL A 219 1.67 -3.11 25.47
N ASP A 220 2.21 -3.58 26.62
CA ASP A 220 3.46 -4.34 26.66
C ASP A 220 3.30 -5.70 25.97
N GLY A 221 2.23 -6.44 26.26
CA GLY A 221 1.96 -7.72 25.62
C GLY A 221 1.71 -7.58 24.12
N LEU A 222 1.02 -6.52 23.68
CA LEU A 222 0.84 -6.27 22.25
C LEU A 222 2.14 -5.80 21.56
N LYS A 223 3.00 -5.07 22.25
CA LYS A 223 4.31 -4.67 21.73
C LYS A 223 5.21 -5.88 21.53
N GLU A 224 5.25 -6.81 22.49
CA GLU A 224 5.96 -8.10 22.36
C GLU A 224 5.43 -8.91 21.19
N LYS A 225 4.10 -9.00 21.05
CA LYS A 225 3.46 -9.69 19.93
C LYS A 225 3.81 -9.03 18.60
N ALA A 226 3.78 -7.70 18.48
CA ALA A 226 4.17 -6.98 17.30
C ALA A 226 5.65 -7.20 16.95
N ALA A 227 6.54 -7.21 17.95
CA ALA A 227 7.96 -7.50 17.76
C ALA A 227 8.18 -8.90 17.18
N ALA A 228 7.44 -9.90 17.64
CA ALA A 228 7.52 -11.28 17.14
C ALA A 228 6.91 -11.41 15.73
N GLU A 229 5.69 -10.89 15.51
CA GLU A 229 4.95 -11.05 14.25
C GLU A 229 5.59 -10.29 13.09
N PHE A 230 6.12 -9.10 13.36
CA PHE A 230 6.71 -8.23 12.35
C PHE A 230 8.25 -8.27 12.32
N GLN A 231 8.88 -9.21 13.01
CA GLN A 231 10.33 -9.32 13.15
C GLN A 231 11.07 -9.23 11.81
N VAL A 232 10.55 -9.86 10.76
CA VAL A 232 11.16 -9.91 9.43
C VAL A 232 11.46 -8.51 8.88
N TYR A 233 10.60 -7.51 9.14
CA TYR A 233 10.80 -6.15 8.68
C TYR A 233 11.99 -5.45 9.34
N GLY A 234 12.39 -5.89 10.53
CA GLY A 234 13.61 -5.41 11.20
C GLY A 234 14.92 -5.81 10.49
N PHE A 235 14.89 -6.86 9.67
CA PHE A 235 16.05 -7.39 8.94
C PHE A 235 16.09 -7.01 7.45
N LEU A 236 14.96 -6.58 6.89
CA LEU A 236 14.91 -6.16 5.49
C LEU A 236 15.57 -4.78 5.34
N PRO A 237 16.63 -4.63 4.51
CA PRO A 237 17.44 -3.41 4.46
C PRO A 237 16.65 -2.11 4.23
N SER A 238 15.63 -2.17 3.39
CA SER A 238 14.77 -1.00 3.10
C SER A 238 13.96 -0.54 4.31
N TYR A 239 13.44 -1.48 5.10
CA TYR A 239 12.71 -1.17 6.34
C TYR A 239 13.65 -0.82 7.48
N ARG A 240 14.78 -1.53 7.64
CA ARG A 240 15.78 -1.17 8.64
C ARG A 240 16.23 0.27 8.51
N ALA A 241 16.50 0.73 7.28
CA ALA A 241 16.86 2.11 7.02
C ALA A 241 15.78 3.13 7.43
N MET A 242 14.49 2.76 7.37
CA MET A 242 13.39 3.62 7.85
C MET A 242 13.29 3.60 9.36
N LEU A 243 13.42 2.43 9.99
CA LEU A 243 13.43 2.30 11.44
C LEU A 243 14.63 3.04 12.07
N ASP A 244 15.81 3.01 11.44
CA ASP A 244 16.98 3.77 11.88
C ASP A 244 16.74 5.29 11.80
N ARG A 245 16.06 5.78 10.76
CA ARG A 245 15.66 7.20 10.64
C ARG A 245 14.64 7.60 11.70
N GLU A 246 13.75 6.68 12.06
CA GLU A 246 12.75 6.87 13.12
C GLU A 246 13.37 6.87 14.51
N GLY A 247 14.58 6.33 14.66
CA GLY A 247 15.19 6.04 15.97
C GLY A 247 14.55 4.83 16.66
N ALA A 248 13.89 3.96 15.90
CA ALA A 248 13.20 2.77 16.38
C ALA A 248 14.14 1.57 16.43
N ALA A 249 14.12 0.82 17.53
CA ALA A 249 14.88 -0.42 17.67
C ALA A 249 14.34 -1.53 16.76
N GLY A 250 13.01 -1.56 16.58
CA GLY A 250 12.36 -2.57 15.76
C GLY A 250 10.97 -2.16 15.26
N PRO A 251 10.31 -3.02 14.48
CA PRO A 251 8.99 -2.74 13.88
C PRO A 251 7.89 -2.45 14.90
N ALA A 252 7.97 -3.02 16.11
CA ALA A 252 7.00 -2.79 17.18
C ALA A 252 6.99 -1.34 17.68
N ASP A 253 8.09 -0.61 17.52
CA ASP A 253 8.21 0.77 18.01
C ASP A 253 7.46 1.78 17.15
N VAL A 254 7.08 1.42 15.95
CA VAL A 254 6.26 2.26 15.06
C VAL A 254 4.77 1.89 15.07
N ALA A 255 4.37 0.86 15.84
CA ALA A 255 2.99 0.51 16.03
C ALA A 255 2.30 1.53 16.97
N ILE A 256 1.05 1.88 16.68
CA ILE A 256 0.25 2.82 17.49
C ILE A 256 -0.59 1.99 18.48
N LEU A 257 -0.09 1.79 19.70
CA LEU A 257 -0.69 0.92 20.70
C LEU A 257 -0.96 1.70 21.99
N GLY A 258 -2.16 1.66 22.52
CA GLY A 258 -2.49 2.31 23.80
C GLY A 258 -3.94 2.63 23.97
N ASP A 259 -4.21 3.65 24.78
CA ASP A 259 -5.53 4.21 25.02
C ASP A 259 -5.98 5.15 23.87
N GLU A 260 -7.20 5.68 23.97
CA GLU A 260 -7.77 6.58 22.95
C GLU A 260 -6.88 7.81 22.71
N ALA A 261 -6.33 8.41 23.80
CA ALA A 261 -5.48 9.59 23.69
C ALA A 261 -4.17 9.30 22.93
N THR A 262 -3.61 8.11 23.14
CA THR A 262 -2.41 7.62 22.41
C THR A 262 -2.71 7.42 20.92
N LEU A 263 -3.84 6.82 20.60
CA LEU A 263 -4.24 6.60 19.22
C LEU A 263 -4.54 7.93 18.51
N GLU A 264 -5.27 8.84 19.16
CA GLU A 264 -5.59 10.17 18.62
C GLU A 264 -4.31 10.97 18.34
N LYS A 265 -3.36 10.95 19.28
CA LYS A 265 -2.04 11.57 19.11
C LYS A 265 -1.31 11.00 17.91
N GLY A 266 -1.22 9.66 17.77
CA GLY A 266 -0.56 9.02 16.63
C GLY A 266 -1.20 9.37 15.29
N LEU A 267 -2.55 9.43 15.23
CA LEU A 267 -3.27 9.87 14.02
C LEU A 267 -3.04 11.35 13.71
N SER A 268 -2.94 12.21 14.74
CA SER A 268 -2.61 13.63 14.56
C SER A 268 -1.20 13.82 14.02
N GLU A 269 -0.21 13.14 14.60
CA GLU A 269 1.18 13.17 14.15
C GLU A 269 1.29 12.77 12.67
N LEU A 270 0.62 11.70 12.23
CA LEU A 270 0.60 11.30 10.83
C LEU A 270 -0.02 12.39 9.93
N ARG A 271 -1.10 13.04 10.38
CA ARG A 271 -1.75 14.13 9.65
C ARG A 271 -0.85 15.33 9.50
N ASP A 272 -0.19 15.72 10.59
CA ASP A 272 0.64 16.93 10.68
C ASP A 272 1.91 16.84 9.82
N VAL A 273 2.43 15.63 9.61
CA VAL A 273 3.59 15.39 8.72
C VAL A 273 3.22 15.22 7.25
N GLY A 274 1.95 15.35 6.88
CA GLY A 274 1.50 15.36 5.48
C GLY A 274 1.06 14.01 4.92
N VAL A 275 0.76 13.02 5.78
CA VAL A 275 0.07 11.80 5.36
C VAL A 275 -1.35 12.16 4.90
N THR A 276 -1.69 11.78 3.67
CA THR A 276 -3.00 12.08 3.08
C THR A 276 -4.05 11.05 3.45
N GLU A 277 -3.63 9.80 3.66
CA GLU A 277 -4.51 8.68 3.95
C GLU A 277 -3.81 7.66 4.88
N PHE A 278 -4.53 7.15 5.87
CA PHE A 278 -4.05 6.12 6.79
C PHE A 278 -4.84 4.83 6.60
N HIS A 279 -4.18 3.74 6.25
CA HIS A 279 -4.78 2.40 6.18
C HIS A 279 -4.48 1.64 7.47
N ALA A 280 -5.43 1.62 8.38
CA ALA A 280 -5.29 1.04 9.71
C ALA A 280 -5.18 -0.49 9.65
N ALA A 281 -4.03 -1.04 10.06
CA ALA A 281 -3.86 -2.47 10.29
C ALA A 281 -4.28 -2.78 11.74
N THR A 282 -5.57 -3.03 11.97
CA THR A 282 -6.08 -3.33 13.31
C THR A 282 -5.43 -4.58 13.89
N PHE A 283 -4.80 -4.45 15.07
CA PHE A 283 -3.92 -5.45 15.65
C PHE A 283 -4.45 -5.93 17.01
N GLY A 284 -3.92 -7.05 17.52
CA GLY A 284 -4.28 -7.56 18.84
C GLY A 284 -5.32 -8.68 18.84
N SER A 285 -6.03 -8.85 19.97
CA SER A 285 -7.14 -9.78 20.12
C SER A 285 -8.36 -9.39 19.28
N ARG A 286 -9.37 -10.24 19.25
CA ARG A 286 -10.65 -9.89 18.60
C ARG A 286 -11.29 -8.66 19.25
N GLU A 287 -11.20 -8.58 20.57
CA GLU A 287 -11.74 -7.46 21.34
C GLU A 287 -10.98 -6.16 21.04
N ASP A 288 -9.63 -6.18 21.06
CA ASP A 288 -8.81 -5.02 20.72
C ASP A 288 -9.14 -4.52 19.31
N ARG A 289 -9.23 -5.42 18.33
CA ARG A 289 -9.58 -5.06 16.94
C ARG A 289 -10.98 -4.47 16.81
N THR A 290 -11.93 -4.93 17.59
CA THR A 290 -13.30 -4.36 17.60
C THR A 290 -13.28 -2.95 18.20
N ARG A 291 -12.73 -2.79 19.40
CA ARG A 291 -12.59 -1.48 20.06
C ARG A 291 -11.81 -0.47 19.20
N THR A 292 -10.72 -0.92 18.58
CA THR A 292 -9.92 -0.08 17.66
C THR A 292 -10.75 0.38 16.48
N ARG A 293 -11.55 -0.49 15.90
CA ARG A 293 -12.42 -0.16 14.75
C ARG A 293 -13.49 0.85 15.14
N ASP A 294 -14.13 0.66 16.32
CA ASP A 294 -15.14 1.58 16.84
C ASP A 294 -14.54 2.97 17.12
N PHE A 295 -13.35 3.02 17.72
CA PHE A 295 -12.58 4.26 17.88
C PHE A 295 -12.28 4.92 16.53
N LEU A 296 -11.72 4.19 15.57
CA LEU A 296 -11.41 4.74 14.24
C LEU A 296 -12.66 5.26 13.53
N THR A 297 -13.79 4.57 13.68
CA THR A 297 -15.08 5.02 13.12
C THR A 297 -15.50 6.39 13.70
N SER A 298 -15.21 6.66 14.96
CA SER A 298 -15.48 7.96 15.57
C SER A 298 -14.58 9.10 15.08
N GLN A 299 -13.49 8.75 14.37
CA GLN A 299 -12.52 9.71 13.80
C GLN A 299 -12.75 10.00 12.31
N LEU A 300 -13.77 9.39 11.68
CA LEU A 300 -14.13 9.57 10.26
C LEU A 300 -14.95 10.88 10.03
#